data_4eeeb30713c179992832e92a726cc080
#
_entry.id   4eeeb30713c179992832e92a726cc080
#
_cell.length_a   1.000
_cell.length_b   1.000
_cell.length_c   1.000
_cell.angle_alpha   90.00
_cell.angle_beta   90.00
_cell.angle_gamma   90.00
#
_symmetry.space_group_name_H-M   'P 1'
#
loop_
_entity.id
_entity.type
_entity.pdbx_description
1 polymer ?
#
loop_
_entity_poly.entity_id
_entity_poly.type
_entity_poly.pdbx_seq_one_letter_code
_entity_poly.pdbx_strand_id
1 'polypeptide(L)'
;TMGIALKYLGYSMNTDDIAALEAAKDLLISQKTQGIVKAYQVDETKDKMIAGEAAMGVMWSGDAQYAITQNPDLAYVIPKEGSNVWVDCMVIPKAAKNKTNAEKFIDFLCRPDIAKLNCEAIGYSSPNAGAIELMGADYQDNPVMNPTDEDVANCDTIHYLSDTLLLIYNALWADVKNAK
;
A
#
# COMPACT_ATOMS: atom_id res chain seq x y z
N THR A 1 -5.75 -2.33 -6.83
CA THR A 1 -6.07 -1.83 -8.20
C THR A 1 -7.48 -1.26 -8.27
N MET A 2 -8.55 -2.04 -7.98
CA MET A 2 -9.94 -1.52 -7.98
C MET A 2 -10.10 -0.25 -7.13
N GLY A 3 -9.57 -0.23 -5.90
CA GLY A 3 -9.65 0.94 -5.03
C GLY A 3 -9.03 2.22 -5.61
N ILE A 4 -7.92 2.11 -6.34
CA ILE A 4 -7.33 3.27 -7.03
C ILE A 4 -8.25 3.79 -8.15
N ALA A 5 -8.89 2.90 -8.90
CA ALA A 5 -9.87 3.29 -9.91
C ALA A 5 -11.09 3.98 -9.28
N LEU A 6 -11.56 3.49 -8.12
CA LEU A 6 -12.64 4.14 -7.36
C LEU A 6 -12.23 5.55 -6.91
N LYS A 7 -11.03 5.73 -6.36
CA LYS A 7 -10.51 7.06 -5.97
C LYS A 7 -10.47 8.02 -7.16
N TYR A 8 -9.96 7.57 -8.30
CA TYR A 8 -9.92 8.38 -9.52
C TYR A 8 -11.32 8.83 -9.96
N LEU A 9 -12.33 7.98 -9.79
CA LEU A 9 -13.73 8.29 -10.09
C LEU A 9 -14.44 9.12 -8.99
N GLY A 10 -13.74 9.45 -7.90
CA GLY A 10 -14.28 10.24 -6.79
C GLY A 10 -15.06 9.43 -5.76
N TYR A 11 -14.93 8.10 -5.78
CA TYR A 11 -15.57 7.22 -4.78
C TYR A 11 -14.59 6.83 -3.66
N SER A 12 -15.13 6.44 -2.50
CA SER A 12 -14.33 5.79 -1.45
C SER A 12 -13.88 4.41 -1.91
N MET A 13 -12.70 3.99 -1.49
CA MET A 13 -12.23 2.60 -1.69
C MET A 13 -13.11 1.57 -0.98
N ASN A 14 -13.88 2.01 0.00
CA ASN A 14 -14.76 1.18 0.83
C ASN A 14 -16.24 1.24 0.38
N THR A 15 -16.52 1.77 -0.82
CA THR A 15 -17.89 1.83 -1.33
C THR A 15 -18.47 0.41 -1.51
N ASP A 16 -19.73 0.24 -1.17
CA ASP A 16 -20.55 -0.94 -1.46
C ASP A 16 -21.55 -0.70 -2.61
N ASP A 17 -21.50 0.49 -3.23
CA ASP A 17 -22.29 0.82 -4.40
C ASP A 17 -21.82 0.02 -5.63
N ILE A 18 -22.67 -0.89 -6.08
CA ILE A 18 -22.38 -1.76 -7.22
C ILE A 18 -22.13 -0.96 -8.49
N ALA A 19 -22.85 0.13 -8.71
CA ALA A 19 -22.68 0.96 -9.91
C ALA A 19 -21.28 1.62 -9.91
N ALA A 20 -20.79 2.07 -8.75
CA ALA A 20 -19.43 2.60 -8.59
C ALA A 20 -18.37 1.51 -8.86
N LEU A 21 -18.59 0.29 -8.37
CA LEU A 21 -17.68 -0.84 -8.60
C LEU A 21 -17.63 -1.23 -10.07
N GLU A 22 -18.78 -1.25 -10.77
CA GLU A 22 -18.84 -1.50 -12.21
C GLU A 22 -18.16 -0.40 -13.01
N ALA A 23 -18.33 0.87 -12.64
CA ALA A 23 -17.65 1.97 -13.28
C ALA A 23 -16.11 1.86 -13.13
N ALA A 24 -15.62 1.46 -11.96
CA ALA A 24 -14.20 1.22 -11.73
C ALA A 24 -13.67 0.04 -12.57
N LYS A 25 -14.44 -1.05 -12.69
CA LYS A 25 -14.12 -2.18 -13.58
C LYS A 25 -14.03 -1.73 -15.03
N ASP A 26 -15.01 -0.97 -15.52
CA ASP A 26 -15.04 -0.51 -16.91
C ASP A 26 -13.89 0.42 -17.24
N LEU A 27 -13.51 1.30 -16.31
CA LEU A 27 -12.32 2.14 -16.42
C LEU A 27 -11.04 1.28 -16.57
N LEU A 28 -10.86 0.27 -15.73
CA LEU A 28 -9.69 -0.61 -15.78
C LEU A 28 -9.65 -1.46 -17.06
N ILE A 29 -10.80 -1.94 -17.52
CA ILE A 29 -10.92 -2.63 -18.83
C ILE A 29 -10.52 -1.69 -19.96
N SER A 30 -11.00 -0.45 -19.95
CA SER A 30 -10.64 0.56 -20.95
C SER A 30 -9.13 0.81 -21.00
N GLN A 31 -8.48 0.97 -19.84
CA GLN A 31 -7.01 1.12 -19.78
C GLN A 31 -6.27 -0.08 -20.37
N LYS A 32 -6.75 -1.29 -20.09
CA LYS A 32 -6.12 -2.52 -20.58
C LYS A 32 -6.28 -2.66 -22.09
N THR A 33 -7.49 -2.48 -22.63
CA THR A 33 -7.80 -2.59 -24.07
C THR A 33 -7.12 -1.50 -24.90
N GLN A 34 -6.80 -0.35 -24.31
CA GLN A 34 -5.99 0.69 -24.95
C GLN A 34 -4.49 0.41 -24.93
N GLY A 35 -4.05 -0.69 -24.34
CA GLY A 35 -2.64 -1.07 -24.24
C GLY A 35 -1.82 -0.22 -23.27
N ILE A 36 -2.45 0.54 -22.37
CA ILE A 36 -1.78 1.38 -21.37
C ILE A 36 -1.19 0.51 -20.26
N VAL A 37 -1.92 -0.54 -19.85
CA VAL A 37 -1.50 -1.43 -18.76
C VAL A 37 -0.57 -2.52 -19.30
N LYS A 38 0.68 -2.53 -18.82
CA LYS A 38 1.64 -3.59 -19.15
C LYS A 38 1.33 -4.89 -18.40
N ALA A 39 1.08 -4.81 -17.12
CA ALA A 39 0.80 -5.98 -16.28
C ALA A 39 0.10 -5.58 -14.97
N TYR A 40 -0.65 -6.53 -14.41
CA TYR A 40 -1.11 -6.50 -13.02
C TYR A 40 -0.22 -7.45 -12.21
N GLN A 41 0.70 -6.87 -11.47
CA GLN A 41 1.72 -7.57 -10.67
C GLN A 41 1.80 -6.91 -9.29
N VAL A 42 2.51 -7.53 -8.36
CA VAL A 42 2.81 -6.97 -7.04
C VAL A 42 4.32 -6.78 -6.92
N ASP A 43 5.05 -7.78 -6.50
CA ASP A 43 6.48 -7.68 -6.17
C ASP A 43 7.37 -7.38 -7.39
N GLU A 44 7.04 -7.94 -8.55
CA GLU A 44 7.79 -7.74 -9.80
C GLU A 44 7.68 -6.30 -10.35
N THR A 45 6.70 -5.51 -9.89
CA THR A 45 6.55 -4.11 -10.30
C THR A 45 7.79 -3.30 -9.93
N LYS A 46 8.35 -3.51 -8.76
CA LYS A 46 9.55 -2.86 -8.27
C LYS A 46 10.73 -3.06 -9.24
N ASP A 47 11.00 -4.31 -9.60
CA ASP A 47 12.13 -4.66 -10.47
C ASP A 47 11.98 -4.03 -11.86
N LYS A 48 10.77 -4.00 -12.41
CA LYS A 48 10.47 -3.37 -13.70
C LYS A 48 10.64 -1.85 -13.68
N MET A 49 10.26 -1.20 -12.57
CA MET A 49 10.49 0.23 -12.41
C MET A 49 11.99 0.54 -12.32
N ILE A 50 12.75 -0.23 -11.55
CA ILE A 50 14.20 -0.09 -11.44
C ILE A 50 14.88 -0.24 -12.82
N ALA A 51 14.43 -1.21 -13.61
CA ALA A 51 14.95 -1.48 -14.94
C ALA A 51 14.48 -0.46 -16.01
N GLY A 52 13.59 0.48 -15.68
CA GLY A 52 13.03 1.45 -16.65
C GLY A 52 12.07 0.81 -17.67
N GLU A 53 11.54 -0.38 -17.38
CA GLU A 53 10.60 -1.07 -18.28
C GLU A 53 9.19 -0.49 -18.25
N ALA A 54 8.84 0.28 -17.24
CA ALA A 54 7.55 0.95 -17.09
C ALA A 54 7.74 2.41 -16.68
N ALA A 55 6.88 3.30 -17.20
CA ALA A 55 6.91 4.72 -16.88
C ALA A 55 6.21 5.05 -15.54
N MET A 56 5.25 4.22 -15.13
CA MET A 56 4.53 4.35 -13.86
C MET A 56 4.19 2.97 -13.30
N GLY A 57 4.16 2.86 -11.98
CA GLY A 57 3.73 1.66 -11.27
C GLY A 57 3.00 2.02 -9.97
N VAL A 58 1.98 1.24 -9.62
CA VAL A 58 1.36 1.29 -8.29
C VAL A 58 2.04 0.23 -7.44
N MET A 59 2.63 0.64 -6.33
CA MET A 59 3.38 -0.25 -5.44
C MET A 59 3.30 0.21 -3.99
N TRP A 60 3.78 -0.60 -3.08
CA TRP A 60 3.90 -0.26 -1.68
C TRP A 60 4.99 0.80 -1.46
N SER A 61 4.78 1.67 -0.46
CA SER A 61 5.73 2.76 -0.17
C SER A 61 7.16 2.27 0.13
N GLY A 62 7.32 1.18 0.86
CA GLY A 62 8.64 0.60 1.14
C GLY A 62 9.33 0.04 -0.11
N ASP A 63 8.57 -0.58 -1.02
CA ASP A 63 9.11 -1.01 -2.33
C ASP A 63 9.48 0.18 -3.20
N ALA A 64 8.70 1.26 -3.15
CA ALA A 64 9.02 2.51 -3.85
C ALA A 64 10.30 3.16 -3.30
N GLN A 65 10.43 3.21 -1.96
CA GLN A 65 11.66 3.71 -1.33
C GLN A 65 12.89 2.90 -1.77
N TYR A 66 12.79 1.58 -1.75
CA TYR A 66 13.86 0.72 -2.24
C TYR A 66 14.17 0.99 -3.73
N ALA A 67 13.14 1.07 -4.58
CA ALA A 67 13.33 1.33 -6.00
C ALA A 67 14.06 2.65 -6.27
N ILE A 68 13.72 3.72 -5.53
CA ILE A 68 14.39 5.03 -5.62
C ILE A 68 15.87 4.92 -5.23
N THR A 69 16.23 4.10 -4.22
CA THR A 69 17.65 3.90 -3.87
C THR A 69 18.44 3.18 -4.97
N GLN A 70 17.80 2.37 -5.79
CA GLN A 70 18.43 1.64 -6.91
C GLN A 70 18.42 2.46 -8.21
N ASN A 71 17.42 3.30 -8.41
CA ASN A 71 17.29 4.15 -9.60
C ASN A 71 16.81 5.55 -9.16
N PRO A 72 17.72 6.54 -9.04
CA PRO A 72 17.40 7.88 -8.57
C PRO A 72 16.55 8.70 -9.55
N ASP A 73 16.31 8.22 -10.77
CA ASP A 73 15.39 8.86 -11.71
C ASP A 73 13.91 8.59 -11.38
N LEU A 74 13.65 7.71 -10.41
CA LEU A 74 12.31 7.40 -9.93
C LEU A 74 11.87 8.39 -8.83
N ALA A 75 10.57 8.69 -8.81
CA ALA A 75 9.93 9.44 -7.75
C ALA A 75 8.66 8.72 -7.28
N TYR A 76 8.33 8.87 -6.01
CA TYR A 76 7.09 8.38 -5.43
C TYR A 76 6.15 9.54 -5.16
N VAL A 77 4.87 9.32 -5.39
CA VAL A 77 3.83 10.32 -5.11
C VAL A 77 2.56 9.64 -4.59
N ILE A 78 1.93 10.23 -3.59
CA ILE A 78 0.56 9.93 -3.21
C ILE A 78 -0.32 10.82 -4.10
N PRO A 79 -1.21 10.25 -4.93
CA PRO A 79 -2.07 11.06 -5.81
C PRO A 79 -2.99 11.98 -5.01
N LYS A 80 -3.34 13.14 -5.57
CA LYS A 80 -4.28 14.09 -4.94
C LYS A 80 -5.67 13.48 -4.68
N GLU A 81 -6.05 12.47 -5.45
CA GLU A 81 -7.26 11.69 -5.28
C GLU A 81 -7.20 10.82 -4.02
N GLY A 82 -6.00 10.60 -3.48
CA GLY A 82 -5.72 9.74 -2.35
C GLY A 82 -5.35 8.31 -2.76
N SER A 83 -5.01 7.54 -1.76
CA SER A 83 -4.62 6.13 -1.86
C SER A 83 -5.16 5.37 -0.65
N ASN A 84 -4.58 4.21 -0.33
CA ASN A 84 -4.87 3.51 0.92
C ASN A 84 -3.74 3.70 1.94
N VAL A 85 -4.14 3.78 3.20
CA VAL A 85 -3.25 3.68 4.36
C VAL A 85 -3.57 2.40 5.11
N TRP A 86 -2.57 1.71 5.61
CA TRP A 86 -2.74 0.51 6.44
C TRP A 86 -1.75 0.50 7.59
N VAL A 87 -2.07 -0.28 8.59
CA VAL A 87 -1.19 -0.55 9.73
C VAL A 87 -1.05 -2.05 9.89
N ASP A 88 0.18 -2.55 9.81
CA ASP A 88 0.48 -3.94 10.12
C ASP A 88 0.50 -4.14 11.64
N CYS A 89 -0.20 -5.16 12.12
CA CYS A 89 -0.35 -5.43 13.54
C CYS A 89 0.21 -6.79 13.91
N MET A 90 0.97 -6.85 15.00
CA MET A 90 1.31 -8.11 15.66
C MET A 90 0.16 -8.55 16.55
N VAL A 91 -0.30 -9.78 16.38
CA VAL A 91 -1.42 -10.32 17.15
C VAL A 91 -1.04 -11.64 17.82
N ILE A 92 -1.63 -11.89 19.00
CA ILE A 92 -1.46 -13.13 19.73
C ILE A 92 -2.78 -13.90 19.69
N PRO A 93 -2.86 -15.06 19.04
CA PRO A 93 -4.08 -15.86 19.01
C PRO A 93 -4.56 -16.22 20.42
N LYS A 94 -5.88 -16.23 20.63
CA LYS A 94 -6.49 -16.53 21.95
C LYS A 94 -6.02 -17.88 22.51
N ALA A 95 -5.75 -18.87 21.67
CA ALA A 95 -5.30 -20.19 22.05
C ALA A 95 -3.77 -20.34 22.16
N ALA A 96 -3.00 -19.24 22.09
CA ALA A 96 -1.54 -19.29 22.17
C ALA A 96 -1.08 -19.84 23.53
N LYS A 97 -0.23 -20.88 23.51
CA LYS A 97 0.29 -21.54 24.71
C LYS A 97 1.39 -20.71 25.41
N ASN A 98 2.12 -19.90 24.65
CA ASN A 98 3.27 -19.13 25.13
C ASN A 98 3.00 -17.62 25.10
N LYS A 99 1.79 -17.20 25.51
CA LYS A 99 1.34 -15.80 25.45
C LYS A 99 2.34 -14.84 26.08
N THR A 100 2.85 -15.13 27.28
CA THR A 100 3.79 -14.27 27.98
C THR A 100 5.10 -14.05 27.21
N ASN A 101 5.60 -15.08 26.51
CA ASN A 101 6.80 -14.93 25.69
C ASN A 101 6.51 -14.12 24.42
N ALA A 102 5.32 -14.30 23.82
CA ALA A 102 4.88 -13.50 22.68
C ALA A 102 4.75 -12.00 23.07
N GLU A 103 4.16 -11.71 24.21
CA GLU A 103 4.05 -10.33 24.74
C GLU A 103 5.44 -9.70 24.94
N LYS A 104 6.38 -10.44 25.55
CA LYS A 104 7.77 -9.96 25.72
C LYS A 104 8.48 -9.72 24.40
N PHE A 105 8.22 -10.54 23.39
CA PHE A 105 8.80 -10.36 22.07
C PHE A 105 8.22 -9.13 21.36
N ILE A 106 6.91 -8.90 21.43
CA ILE A 106 6.26 -7.70 20.91
C ILE A 106 6.81 -6.45 21.61
N ASP A 107 6.91 -6.49 22.95
CA ASP A 107 7.47 -5.38 23.74
C ASP A 107 8.92 -5.09 23.34
N PHE A 108 9.74 -6.12 23.12
CA PHE A 108 11.10 -5.96 22.60
C PHE A 108 11.11 -5.28 21.22
N LEU A 109 10.23 -5.67 20.29
CA LEU A 109 10.14 -5.04 18.97
C LEU A 109 9.64 -3.59 19.01
N CYS A 110 8.88 -3.22 20.05
CA CYS A 110 8.41 -1.85 20.25
C CYS A 110 9.47 -0.92 20.89
N ARG A 111 10.62 -1.42 21.30
CA ARG A 111 11.70 -0.56 21.77
C ARG A 111 12.18 0.36 20.66
N PRO A 112 12.39 1.66 20.92
CA PRO A 112 12.79 2.63 19.88
C PRO A 112 14.03 2.23 19.08
N ASP A 113 15.06 1.70 19.74
CA ASP A 113 16.29 1.24 19.11
C ASP A 113 16.06 0.04 18.17
N ILE A 114 15.20 -0.88 18.56
CA ILE A 114 14.85 -2.06 17.76
C ILE A 114 13.88 -1.70 16.61
N ALA A 115 12.88 -0.87 16.90
CA ALA A 115 11.95 -0.39 15.88
C ALA A 115 12.68 0.41 14.78
N LYS A 116 13.68 1.23 15.15
CA LYS A 116 14.57 1.88 14.18
C LYS A 116 15.25 0.86 13.26
N LEU A 117 15.91 -0.16 13.83
CA LEU A 117 16.59 -1.20 13.04
C LEU A 117 15.64 -1.92 12.08
N ASN A 118 14.43 -2.21 12.53
CA ASN A 118 13.40 -2.81 11.68
C ASN A 118 13.02 -1.90 10.51
N CYS A 119 12.76 -0.62 10.77
CA CYS A 119 12.41 0.34 9.73
C CYS A 119 13.52 0.51 8.69
N GLU A 120 14.77 0.61 9.13
CA GLU A 120 15.94 0.70 8.25
C GLU A 120 16.09 -0.57 7.39
N ALA A 121 15.77 -1.74 7.94
CA ALA A 121 15.90 -3.01 7.24
C ALA A 121 14.79 -3.24 6.20
N ILE A 122 13.53 -2.85 6.50
CA ILE A 122 12.38 -3.13 5.65
C ILE A 122 11.96 -1.96 4.77
N GLY A 123 12.44 -0.73 5.06
CA GLY A 123 12.13 0.46 4.27
C GLY A 123 10.71 0.99 4.41
N TYR A 124 9.99 0.66 5.49
CA TYR A 124 8.62 1.15 5.75
C TYR A 124 8.55 2.15 6.88
N SER A 125 7.47 2.94 6.89
CA SER A 125 7.18 3.92 7.96
C SER A 125 7.04 3.24 9.32
N SER A 126 7.44 3.95 10.38
CA SER A 126 7.29 3.48 11.76
C SER A 126 6.15 4.21 12.48
N PRO A 127 5.27 3.51 13.20
CA PRO A 127 4.35 4.13 14.14
C PRO A 127 5.01 4.47 15.49
N ASN A 128 6.31 4.17 15.67
CA ASN A 128 7.03 4.35 16.92
C ASN A 128 7.72 5.72 16.95
N ALA A 129 7.16 6.68 17.69
CA ALA A 129 7.68 8.05 17.78
C ALA A 129 9.15 8.10 18.23
N GLY A 130 9.55 7.28 19.20
CA GLY A 130 10.94 7.22 19.65
C GLY A 130 11.90 6.68 18.57
N ALA A 131 11.43 5.75 17.72
CA ALA A 131 12.23 5.29 16.58
C ALA A 131 12.38 6.40 15.54
N ILE A 132 11.33 7.17 15.24
CA ILE A 132 11.37 8.32 14.32
C ILE A 132 12.40 9.35 14.80
N GLU A 133 12.41 9.67 16.10
CA GLU A 133 13.40 10.57 16.67
C GLU A 133 14.84 10.07 16.48
N LEU A 134 15.07 8.76 16.65
CA LEU A 134 16.39 8.14 16.49
C LEU A 134 16.86 8.01 15.03
N MET A 135 15.95 8.06 14.06
CA MET A 135 16.30 7.97 12.64
C MET A 135 16.78 9.29 12.03
N GLY A 136 16.54 10.42 12.72
CA GLY A 136 17.07 11.72 12.35
C GLY A 136 16.37 12.39 11.16
N ALA A 137 16.94 13.53 10.72
CA ALA A 137 16.32 14.41 9.74
C ALA A 137 16.08 13.75 8.38
N ASP A 138 17.01 12.94 7.88
CA ASP A 138 16.89 12.29 6.56
C ASP A 138 15.64 11.41 6.47
N TYR A 139 15.24 10.78 7.57
CA TYR A 139 13.99 10.01 7.62
C TYR A 139 12.79 10.94 7.84
N GLN A 140 12.89 11.89 8.74
CA GLN A 140 11.78 12.78 9.11
C GLN A 140 11.33 13.65 7.92
N ASP A 141 12.29 14.07 7.09
CA ASP A 141 12.05 14.90 5.90
C ASP A 141 11.73 14.08 4.64
N ASN A 142 11.75 12.74 4.73
CA ASN A 142 11.46 11.87 3.59
C ASN A 142 9.93 11.60 3.46
N PRO A 143 9.25 12.15 2.46
CA PRO A 143 7.79 12.02 2.34
C PRO A 143 7.31 10.59 2.00
N VAL A 144 8.20 9.71 1.55
CA VAL A 144 7.89 8.30 1.32
C VAL A 144 7.84 7.53 2.64
N MET A 145 8.81 7.83 3.52
CA MET A 145 9.01 7.12 4.78
C MET A 145 8.21 7.75 5.93
N ASN A 146 7.96 9.04 5.86
CA ASN A 146 7.27 9.80 6.89
C ASN A 146 6.30 10.81 6.28
N PRO A 147 5.22 10.32 5.61
CA PRO A 147 4.22 11.19 5.01
C PRO A 147 3.53 12.02 6.11
N THR A 148 3.20 13.27 5.79
CA THR A 148 2.45 14.15 6.69
C THR A 148 0.97 13.80 6.74
N ASP A 149 0.25 14.29 7.75
CA ASP A 149 -1.20 14.15 7.82
C ASP A 149 -1.91 14.75 6.59
N GLU A 150 -1.35 15.79 5.98
CA GLU A 150 -1.87 16.39 4.75
C GLU A 150 -1.69 15.45 3.55
N ASP A 151 -0.55 14.79 3.43
CA ASP A 151 -0.28 13.82 2.34
C ASP A 151 -1.25 12.64 2.35
N VAL A 152 -1.69 12.22 3.52
CA VAL A 152 -2.61 11.08 3.70
C VAL A 152 -4.08 11.47 3.94
N ALA A 153 -4.40 12.76 3.95
CA ALA A 153 -5.75 13.26 4.28
C ALA A 153 -6.86 12.67 3.39
N ASN A 154 -6.54 12.37 2.13
CA ASN A 154 -7.47 11.77 1.17
C ASN A 154 -7.30 10.25 1.03
N CYS A 155 -6.50 9.61 1.90
CA CYS A 155 -6.29 8.17 1.87
C CYS A 155 -7.35 7.44 2.71
N ASP A 156 -7.78 6.28 2.24
CA ASP A 156 -8.74 5.42 2.94
C ASP A 156 -8.01 4.28 3.65
N THR A 157 -8.46 3.95 4.87
CA THR A 157 -8.16 2.65 5.46
C THR A 157 -9.15 1.63 4.90
N ILE A 158 -8.63 0.52 4.34
CA ILE A 158 -9.48 -0.51 3.73
C ILE A 158 -10.23 -1.28 4.81
N HIS A 159 -11.54 -1.36 4.69
CA HIS A 159 -12.42 -2.08 5.59
C HIS A 159 -12.63 -3.53 5.13
N TYR A 160 -13.10 -4.36 6.06
CA TYR A 160 -13.52 -5.72 5.75
C TYR A 160 -14.76 -5.70 4.82
N LEU A 161 -14.71 -6.50 3.78
CA LEU A 161 -15.84 -6.67 2.86
C LEU A 161 -16.77 -7.79 3.37
N SER A 162 -18.08 -7.61 3.23
CA SER A 162 -19.02 -8.73 3.44
C SER A 162 -18.76 -9.83 2.42
N ASP A 163 -19.12 -11.08 2.75
CA ASP A 163 -18.93 -12.22 1.85
C ASP A 163 -19.57 -11.99 0.48
N THR A 164 -20.76 -11.38 0.46
CA THR A 164 -21.47 -11.06 -0.79
C THR A 164 -20.68 -10.04 -1.62
N LEU A 165 -20.20 -8.98 -1.00
CA LEU A 165 -19.43 -7.93 -1.68
C LEU A 165 -18.08 -8.47 -2.17
N LEU A 166 -17.44 -9.34 -1.40
CA LEU A 166 -16.20 -10.00 -1.80
C LEU A 166 -16.39 -10.86 -3.06
N LEU A 167 -17.51 -11.58 -3.17
CA LEU A 167 -17.83 -12.34 -4.40
C LEU A 167 -18.00 -11.42 -5.60
N ILE A 168 -18.68 -10.30 -5.45
CA ILE A 168 -18.84 -9.29 -6.51
C ILE A 168 -17.48 -8.72 -6.91
N TYR A 169 -16.66 -8.30 -5.97
CA TYR A 169 -15.30 -7.81 -6.24
C TYR A 169 -14.47 -8.81 -7.03
N ASN A 170 -14.51 -10.08 -6.63
CA ASN A 170 -13.76 -11.15 -7.31
C ASN A 170 -14.24 -11.35 -8.75
N ALA A 171 -15.56 -11.29 -9.00
CA ALA A 171 -16.12 -11.39 -10.33
C ALA A 171 -15.68 -10.22 -11.22
N LEU A 172 -15.86 -8.98 -10.74
CA LEU A 172 -15.45 -7.77 -11.47
C LEU A 172 -13.95 -7.76 -11.77
N TRP A 173 -13.14 -8.20 -10.82
CA TRP A 173 -11.69 -8.29 -11.01
C TRP A 173 -11.31 -9.38 -12.02
N ALA A 174 -12.04 -10.49 -12.06
CA ALA A 174 -11.85 -11.52 -13.07
C ALA A 174 -12.16 -10.97 -14.48
N ASP A 175 -13.21 -10.16 -14.63
CA ASP A 175 -13.55 -9.51 -15.90
C ASP A 175 -12.41 -8.59 -16.37
N VAL A 176 -11.84 -7.76 -15.48
CA VAL A 176 -10.68 -6.92 -15.80
C VAL A 176 -9.49 -7.75 -16.26
N LYS A 177 -9.17 -8.84 -15.55
CA LYS A 177 -8.04 -9.71 -15.93
C LYS A 177 -8.24 -10.40 -17.27
N ASN A 178 -9.47 -10.78 -17.60
CA ASN A 178 -9.81 -11.52 -18.80
C ASN A 178 -10.11 -10.63 -20.02
N ALA A 179 -10.27 -9.31 -19.85
CA ALA A 179 -10.43 -8.37 -20.95
C ALA A 179 -9.22 -8.46 -21.92
N LYS A 180 -9.48 -8.40 -23.22
CA LYS A 180 -8.48 -8.53 -24.29
C LYS A 180 -8.24 -7.18 -24.95
#